data_9232992169883435c34857ed818387fc
#
_entry.id   9232992169883435c34857ed818387fc
#
_cell.length_a   1.000
_cell.length_b   1.000
_cell.length_c   1.000
_cell.angle_alpha   90.00
_cell.angle_beta   90.00
_cell.angle_gamma   90.00
#
_symmetry.space_group_name_H-M   'P 1'
#
loop_
_entity.id
_entity.type
_entity.pdbx_description
1 polymer ?
#
loop_
_entity_poly.entity_id
_entity_poly.type
_entity_poly.pdbx_seq_one_letter_code
_entity_poly.pdbx_strand_id
1 'polypeptide(L)'
;MKLLSEIKGDKIVETIEKLVKIPSPTGFTGKVKDFLVKNAEKKGISYTVTKKGAVIYSFGPKDVPGMFFAAHVDALGAIVTDVDDDENRVKITTVGGYPALYIIGEICTIHTRKGKEYVSTFIPNNPAVHVNSKLKEMVPDFENCSLRVDLTLKKGEKLSDFISVGDFVSLDCGFRYVDGYVNSRHLDDKASAGIFVYLSDIIKKNESKLKSRISFFFNVTEETGQGIAATPQGDDLIVVDMGVVGGGTAGSEKCVSICAKDSSGPYNYDLTTELINLAEKNKIAYKTDVFPFYGSDGSALLRSCSDTRVALIGQGVDASHGYERTHVEGLTATASLILAYIFG
;
A
#
# COMPACT_ATOMS: atom_id res chain seq x y z
N MET A 1 4.57 -16.51 23.01
CA MET A 1 4.35 -17.62 22.05
C MET A 1 5.64 -17.89 21.29
N LYS A 2 6.05 -19.16 21.08
CA LYS A 2 7.34 -19.51 20.41
C LYS A 2 7.47 -18.95 18.98
N LEU A 3 6.35 -18.90 18.23
CA LEU A 3 6.34 -18.38 16.85
C LEU A 3 6.72 -16.91 16.74
N LEU A 4 6.45 -16.09 17.77
CA LEU A 4 6.80 -14.66 17.72
C LEU A 4 8.33 -14.44 17.70
N SER A 5 9.12 -15.34 18.30
CA SER A 5 10.58 -15.27 18.27
C SER A 5 11.19 -15.69 16.91
N GLU A 6 10.38 -16.23 16.00
CA GLU A 6 10.83 -16.57 14.64
C GLU A 6 10.79 -15.37 13.68
N ILE A 7 10.09 -14.27 14.07
CA ILE A 7 9.97 -13.08 13.25
C ILE A 7 11.33 -12.40 13.10
N LYS A 8 11.70 -12.13 11.86
CA LYS A 8 12.96 -11.44 11.49
C LYS A 8 12.61 -10.15 10.75
N GLY A 9 12.75 -9.02 11.43
CA GLY A 9 12.41 -7.71 10.89
C GLY A 9 13.09 -7.40 9.56
N ASP A 10 14.39 -7.68 9.44
CA ASP A 10 15.13 -7.46 8.19
C ASP A 10 14.54 -8.25 7.00
N LYS A 11 13.99 -9.45 7.25
CA LYS A 11 13.34 -10.24 6.18
C LYS A 11 11.98 -9.66 5.77
N ILE A 12 11.28 -9.01 6.69
CA ILE A 12 10.09 -8.22 6.35
C ILE A 12 10.51 -7.06 5.45
N VAL A 13 11.54 -6.32 5.84
CA VAL A 13 12.07 -5.18 5.06
C VAL A 13 12.52 -5.60 3.66
N GLU A 14 13.25 -6.71 3.51
CA GLU A 14 13.63 -7.27 2.20
C GLU A 14 12.41 -7.58 1.30
N THR A 15 11.30 -7.96 1.92
CA THR A 15 10.05 -8.26 1.18
C THR A 15 9.34 -6.99 0.77
N ILE A 16 9.31 -6.00 1.66
CA ILE A 16 8.75 -4.66 1.38
C ILE A 16 9.53 -4.02 0.23
N GLU A 17 10.87 -4.04 0.28
CA GLU A 17 11.72 -3.49 -0.79
C GLU A 17 11.36 -4.05 -2.17
N LYS A 18 11.11 -5.37 -2.26
CA LYS A 18 10.69 -5.99 -3.51
C LYS A 18 9.33 -5.49 -3.99
N LEU A 19 8.39 -5.30 -3.08
CA LEU A 19 7.03 -4.85 -3.41
C LEU A 19 6.98 -3.38 -3.80
N VAL A 20 7.64 -2.48 -3.05
CA VAL A 20 7.61 -1.05 -3.36
C VAL A 20 8.26 -0.72 -4.70
N LYS A 21 9.25 -1.51 -5.14
CA LYS A 21 9.90 -1.38 -6.45
C LYS A 21 9.03 -1.86 -7.62
N ILE A 22 7.90 -2.51 -7.38
CA ILE A 22 6.98 -2.92 -8.44
C ILE A 22 5.95 -1.81 -8.67
N PRO A 23 5.95 -1.15 -9.85
CA PRO A 23 4.92 -0.16 -10.18
C PRO A 23 3.53 -0.78 -10.15
N SER A 24 2.63 -0.14 -9.40
CA SER A 24 1.24 -0.60 -9.28
C SER A 24 0.22 0.52 -9.02
N PRO A 25 0.24 1.65 -9.75
CA PRO A 25 -0.87 2.60 -9.65
C PRO A 25 -2.21 1.86 -9.80
N THR A 26 -3.24 2.26 -9.03
CA THR A 26 -4.56 1.62 -9.13
C THR A 26 -5.04 1.58 -10.58
N GLY A 27 -5.41 0.41 -11.06
CA GLY A 27 -5.73 0.17 -12.48
C GLY A 27 -4.55 -0.36 -13.32
N PHE A 28 -3.31 -0.23 -12.85
CA PHE A 28 -2.10 -0.77 -13.49
C PHE A 28 -1.37 -1.76 -12.57
N THR A 29 -2.06 -2.74 -12.04
CA THR A 29 -1.60 -3.65 -10.97
C THR A 29 -1.15 -5.04 -11.47
N GLY A 30 -1.05 -5.23 -12.78
CA GLY A 30 -0.71 -6.53 -13.38
C GLY A 30 0.63 -7.09 -12.89
N LYS A 31 1.68 -6.24 -12.81
CA LYS A 31 3.03 -6.66 -12.39
C LYS A 31 3.07 -7.15 -10.93
N VAL A 32 2.38 -6.46 -10.01
CA VAL A 32 2.35 -6.85 -8.59
C VAL A 32 1.48 -8.09 -8.38
N LYS A 33 0.36 -8.24 -9.11
CA LYS A 33 -0.43 -9.48 -9.15
C LYS A 33 0.44 -10.65 -9.57
N ASP A 34 1.19 -10.54 -10.66
CA ASP A 34 2.05 -11.61 -11.17
C ASP A 34 3.18 -11.97 -10.20
N PHE A 35 3.71 -10.98 -9.47
CA PHE A 35 4.67 -11.23 -8.38
C PHE A 35 4.05 -12.09 -7.27
N LEU A 36 2.85 -11.74 -6.81
CA LEU A 36 2.14 -12.48 -5.76
C LEU A 36 1.81 -13.90 -6.20
N VAL A 37 1.28 -14.08 -7.41
CA VAL A 37 0.99 -15.42 -7.98
C VAL A 37 2.25 -16.27 -8.02
N LYS A 38 3.34 -15.79 -8.61
CA LYS A 38 4.62 -16.51 -8.66
C LYS A 38 5.17 -16.83 -7.27
N ASN A 39 4.98 -15.93 -6.29
CA ASN A 39 5.39 -16.19 -4.91
C ASN A 39 4.57 -17.32 -4.28
N ALA A 40 3.24 -17.36 -4.49
CA ALA A 40 2.37 -18.43 -4.00
C ALA A 40 2.75 -19.79 -4.63
N GLU A 41 2.91 -19.83 -5.95
CA GLU A 41 3.30 -21.04 -6.68
C GLU A 41 4.63 -21.59 -6.18
N LYS A 42 5.65 -20.73 -6.06
CA LYS A 42 6.99 -21.12 -5.56
C LYS A 42 6.94 -21.73 -4.15
N LYS A 43 6.02 -21.26 -3.31
CA LYS A 43 5.88 -21.68 -1.91
C LYS A 43 4.83 -22.78 -1.70
N GLY A 44 4.14 -23.22 -2.74
CA GLY A 44 3.04 -24.18 -2.65
C GLY A 44 1.86 -23.67 -1.80
N ILE A 45 1.60 -22.37 -1.84
CA ILE A 45 0.48 -21.72 -1.16
C ILE A 45 -0.75 -21.79 -2.09
N SER A 46 -1.89 -22.20 -1.53
CA SER A 46 -3.16 -22.14 -2.24
C SER A 46 -3.57 -20.69 -2.48
N TYR A 47 -3.95 -20.35 -3.70
CA TYR A 47 -4.36 -18.99 -4.01
C TYR A 47 -5.54 -18.92 -5.00
N THR A 48 -6.23 -17.80 -5.00
CA THR A 48 -7.21 -17.43 -6.03
C THR A 48 -6.95 -16.01 -6.50
N VAL A 49 -7.36 -15.71 -7.74
CA VAL A 49 -7.28 -14.36 -8.30
C VAL A 49 -8.70 -13.89 -8.62
N THR A 50 -9.08 -12.73 -8.12
CA THR A 50 -10.40 -12.15 -8.38
C THR A 50 -10.48 -11.55 -9.79
N LYS A 51 -11.70 -11.23 -10.26
CA LYS A 51 -11.89 -10.55 -11.55
C LYS A 51 -11.21 -9.18 -11.62
N LYS A 52 -11.10 -8.48 -10.50
CA LYS A 52 -10.39 -7.18 -10.41
C LYS A 52 -8.86 -7.33 -10.38
N GLY A 53 -8.34 -8.55 -10.15
CA GLY A 53 -6.91 -8.83 -10.08
C GLY A 53 -6.34 -8.95 -8.66
N ALA A 54 -7.16 -8.80 -7.62
CA ALA A 54 -6.73 -9.06 -6.25
C ALA A 54 -6.35 -10.54 -6.07
N VAL A 55 -5.34 -10.80 -5.23
CA VAL A 55 -4.84 -12.17 -4.97
C VAL A 55 -5.19 -12.55 -3.54
N ILE A 56 -5.70 -13.76 -3.35
CA ILE A 56 -6.04 -14.29 -2.02
C ILE A 56 -5.17 -15.52 -1.77
N TYR A 57 -4.33 -15.48 -0.75
CA TYR A 57 -3.64 -16.68 -0.23
C TYR A 57 -4.52 -17.35 0.82
N SER A 58 -4.56 -18.67 0.81
CA SER A 58 -5.39 -19.44 1.73
C SER A 58 -4.60 -20.55 2.40
N PHE A 59 -4.80 -20.72 3.71
CA PHE A 59 -4.13 -21.70 4.56
C PHE A 59 -5.14 -22.41 5.48
N GLY A 60 -4.83 -23.66 5.83
CA GLY A 60 -5.63 -24.44 6.80
C GLY A 60 -6.88 -25.06 6.19
N PRO A 61 -7.83 -25.48 7.04
CA PRO A 61 -9.04 -26.18 6.62
C PRO A 61 -9.99 -25.27 5.82
N LYS A 62 -10.64 -25.84 4.78
CA LYS A 62 -11.47 -25.07 3.85
C LYS A 62 -12.91 -24.87 4.32
N ASP A 63 -13.46 -25.84 5.06
CA ASP A 63 -14.89 -25.93 5.35
C ASP A 63 -15.25 -25.44 6.75
N VAL A 64 -14.50 -24.49 7.27
CA VAL A 64 -14.74 -23.87 8.59
C VAL A 64 -14.67 -22.35 8.45
N PRO A 65 -15.42 -21.61 9.30
CA PRO A 65 -15.24 -20.17 9.43
C PRO A 65 -13.78 -19.82 9.71
N GLY A 66 -13.32 -18.73 9.20
CA GLY A 66 -11.91 -18.37 9.25
C GLY A 66 -11.65 -16.94 9.67
N MET A 67 -10.43 -16.54 9.47
CA MET A 67 -9.92 -15.20 9.68
C MET A 67 -9.50 -14.64 8.33
N PHE A 68 -10.05 -13.49 7.98
CA PHE A 68 -9.75 -12.82 6.72
C PHE A 68 -8.93 -11.56 7.02
N PHE A 69 -7.73 -11.50 6.50
CA PHE A 69 -6.85 -10.34 6.61
C PHE A 69 -6.73 -9.67 5.25
N ALA A 70 -6.79 -8.35 5.24
CA ALA A 70 -6.65 -7.58 4.02
C ALA A 70 -5.54 -6.54 4.14
N ALA A 71 -4.78 -6.39 3.07
CA ALA A 71 -3.82 -5.32 2.84
C ALA A 71 -3.88 -4.97 1.35
N HIS A 72 -3.52 -3.74 0.97
CA HIS A 72 -3.51 -3.42 -0.45
C HIS A 72 -2.09 -3.35 -1.05
N VAL A 73 -2.03 -3.55 -2.36
CA VAL A 73 -0.78 -3.53 -3.15
C VAL A 73 -0.83 -2.58 -4.32
N ASP A 74 -2.00 -1.98 -4.56
CA ASP A 74 -2.08 -0.81 -5.42
C ASP A 74 -1.45 0.39 -4.69
N ALA A 75 -1.11 1.39 -5.44
CA ALA A 75 -0.39 2.54 -4.95
C ALA A 75 -0.89 3.81 -5.63
N LEU A 76 -0.57 4.93 -5.04
CA LEU A 76 -0.72 6.24 -5.66
C LEU A 76 0.07 6.31 -6.97
N GLY A 77 -0.45 7.06 -7.91
CA GLY A 77 0.19 7.32 -9.18
C GLY A 77 -0.55 8.41 -9.96
N ALA A 78 -0.42 8.39 -11.27
CA ALA A 78 -1.12 9.34 -12.12
C ALA A 78 -1.49 8.71 -13.47
N ILE A 79 -2.28 9.45 -14.23
CA ILE A 79 -2.65 9.11 -15.60
C ILE A 79 -2.44 10.33 -16.50
N VAL A 80 -1.96 10.09 -17.72
CA VAL A 80 -1.73 11.15 -18.72
C VAL A 80 -3.06 11.74 -19.15
N THR A 81 -3.16 13.07 -19.12
CA THR A 81 -4.36 13.83 -19.55
C THR A 81 -4.12 14.63 -20.84
N ASP A 82 -2.88 14.98 -21.11
CA ASP A 82 -2.52 15.76 -22.31
C ASP A 82 -1.04 15.57 -22.65
N VAL A 83 -0.69 15.67 -23.92
CA VAL A 83 0.68 15.62 -24.43
C VAL A 83 0.95 16.90 -25.23
N ASP A 84 1.82 17.74 -24.70
CA ASP A 84 2.23 18.99 -25.31
C ASP A 84 3.47 18.75 -26.19
N ASP A 85 3.25 18.67 -27.51
CA ASP A 85 4.29 18.43 -28.48
C ASP A 85 5.21 19.65 -28.69
N ASP A 86 4.74 20.86 -28.41
CA ASP A 86 5.52 22.10 -28.61
C ASP A 86 6.53 22.29 -27.48
N GLU A 87 6.10 22.02 -26.23
CA GLU A 87 6.93 22.14 -25.02
C GLU A 87 7.61 20.81 -24.62
N ASN A 88 7.33 19.70 -25.31
CA ASN A 88 7.77 18.35 -24.95
C ASN A 88 7.42 17.98 -23.49
N ARG A 89 6.18 18.25 -23.09
CA ARG A 89 5.67 18.05 -21.76
C ARG A 89 4.45 17.14 -21.76
N VAL A 90 4.23 16.47 -20.64
CA VAL A 90 3.04 15.62 -20.42
C VAL A 90 2.30 16.11 -19.18
N LYS A 91 1.01 16.43 -19.34
CA LYS A 91 0.13 16.74 -18.22
C LYS A 91 -0.47 15.47 -17.66
N ILE A 92 -0.69 15.46 -16.36
CA ILE A 92 -1.20 14.32 -15.62
C ILE A 92 -2.28 14.74 -14.63
N THR A 93 -3.12 13.77 -14.24
CA THR A 93 -3.98 13.86 -13.07
C THR A 93 -3.70 12.69 -12.14
N THR A 94 -4.02 12.84 -10.85
CA THR A 94 -3.74 11.82 -9.85
C THR A 94 -4.58 10.56 -10.02
N VAL A 95 -4.00 9.43 -9.64
CA VAL A 95 -4.68 8.20 -9.29
C VAL A 95 -4.46 8.01 -7.80
N GLY A 96 -5.55 8.06 -7.03
CA GLY A 96 -5.52 8.22 -5.58
C GLY A 96 -5.36 9.70 -5.16
N GLY A 97 -5.32 9.98 -3.87
CA GLY A 97 -5.37 11.32 -3.31
C GLY A 97 -4.03 11.80 -2.74
N TYR A 98 -3.33 12.72 -3.42
CA TYR A 98 -2.13 13.37 -2.90
C TYR A 98 -1.92 14.77 -3.53
N PRO A 99 -1.30 15.74 -2.82
CA PRO A 99 -1.01 17.04 -3.38
C PRO A 99 0.22 17.00 -4.32
N ALA A 100 0.23 17.81 -5.37
CA ALA A 100 1.36 17.92 -6.31
C ALA A 100 2.68 18.26 -5.61
N LEU A 101 2.62 18.99 -4.49
CA LEU A 101 3.77 19.34 -3.64
C LEU A 101 4.61 18.10 -3.26
N TYR A 102 3.98 16.95 -3.06
CA TYR A 102 4.69 15.74 -2.63
C TYR A 102 5.50 15.06 -3.72
N ILE A 103 5.30 15.44 -4.99
CA ILE A 103 5.97 14.79 -6.11
C ILE A 103 6.82 15.74 -6.96
N ILE A 104 6.96 17.01 -6.56
CA ILE A 104 7.85 17.94 -7.27
C ILE A 104 9.30 17.48 -7.16
N GLY A 105 9.95 17.32 -8.31
CA GLY A 105 11.32 16.81 -8.42
C GLY A 105 11.42 15.30 -8.49
N GLU A 106 10.30 14.57 -8.38
CA GLU A 106 10.29 13.11 -8.38
C GLU A 106 10.48 12.54 -9.77
N ILE A 107 11.20 11.43 -9.83
CA ILE A 107 11.30 10.59 -11.01
C ILE A 107 9.99 9.82 -11.17
N CYS A 108 9.43 9.87 -12.36
CA CYS A 108 8.21 9.18 -12.74
C CYS A 108 8.47 8.29 -13.95
N THR A 109 7.74 7.19 -14.04
CA THR A 109 7.78 6.33 -15.24
C THR A 109 6.40 6.30 -15.88
N ILE A 110 6.33 6.69 -17.17
CA ILE A 110 5.12 6.59 -17.98
C ILE A 110 5.06 5.18 -18.58
N HIS A 111 3.96 4.47 -18.33
CA HIS A 111 3.72 3.12 -18.82
C HIS A 111 2.67 3.17 -19.95
N THR A 112 3.10 2.96 -21.17
CA THR A 112 2.21 3.04 -22.32
C THR A 112 1.42 1.75 -22.52
N ARG A 113 0.26 1.85 -23.16
CA ARG A 113 -0.55 0.68 -23.54
C ARG A 113 0.14 -0.22 -24.55
N LYS A 114 1.21 0.26 -25.24
CA LYS A 114 2.06 -0.53 -26.13
C LYS A 114 3.17 -1.27 -25.37
N GLY A 115 3.19 -1.19 -24.03
CA GLY A 115 4.19 -1.86 -23.17
C GLY A 115 5.57 -1.20 -23.16
N LYS A 116 5.67 0.07 -23.59
CA LYS A 116 6.90 0.87 -23.47
C LYS A 116 6.87 1.66 -22.18
N GLU A 117 8.05 1.96 -21.66
CA GLU A 117 8.26 2.77 -20.47
C GLU A 117 9.14 3.98 -20.82
N TYR A 118 8.74 5.16 -20.33
CA TYR A 118 9.50 6.39 -20.52
C TYR A 118 9.75 7.04 -19.16
N VAL A 119 11.00 7.34 -18.87
CA VAL A 119 11.41 8.06 -17.66
C VAL A 119 11.09 9.53 -17.83
N SER A 120 10.63 10.15 -16.76
CA SER A 120 10.28 11.56 -16.72
C SER A 120 10.50 12.13 -15.33
N THR A 121 10.47 13.46 -15.22
CA THR A 121 10.53 14.16 -13.93
C THR A 121 9.35 15.12 -13.82
N PHE A 122 8.62 15.07 -12.70
CA PHE A 122 7.53 16.01 -12.43
C PHE A 122 8.11 17.32 -11.87
N ILE A 123 7.99 18.40 -12.63
CA ILE A 123 8.59 19.71 -12.30
C ILE A 123 7.68 20.86 -12.72
N PRO A 124 7.87 22.09 -12.17
CA PRO A 124 7.19 23.28 -12.67
C PRO A 124 7.34 23.44 -14.19
N ASN A 125 6.31 24.00 -14.83
CA ASN A 125 6.35 24.26 -16.28
C ASN A 125 7.47 25.20 -16.68
N ASN A 126 7.81 26.18 -15.81
CA ASN A 126 8.99 27.04 -15.98
C ASN A 126 9.90 26.93 -14.74
N PRO A 127 10.79 25.90 -14.67
CA PRO A 127 11.48 25.53 -13.42
C PRO A 127 12.78 26.29 -13.15
N ALA A 128 13.29 27.08 -14.12
CA ALA A 128 14.62 27.67 -14.00
C ALA A 128 14.60 28.96 -13.16
N VAL A 129 15.04 28.88 -11.91
CA VAL A 129 15.03 30.00 -10.94
C VAL A 129 15.76 31.24 -11.44
N HIS A 130 16.79 31.06 -12.28
CA HIS A 130 17.59 32.17 -12.80
C HIS A 130 16.88 33.02 -13.86
N VAL A 131 15.78 32.53 -14.44
CA VAL A 131 15.00 33.25 -15.48
C VAL A 131 13.51 33.33 -15.11
N ASN A 132 13.10 32.79 -13.95
CA ASN A 132 11.75 32.86 -13.45
C ASN A 132 11.72 33.41 -12.01
N SER A 133 11.61 34.73 -11.88
CA SER A 133 11.55 35.41 -10.57
C SER A 133 10.30 35.06 -9.76
N LYS A 134 9.22 34.59 -10.42
CA LYS A 134 7.94 34.24 -9.80
C LYS A 134 7.87 32.78 -9.31
N LEU A 135 8.91 31.99 -9.54
CA LEU A 135 8.89 30.57 -9.17
C LEU A 135 8.61 30.34 -7.68
N LYS A 136 9.09 31.22 -6.78
CA LYS A 136 8.84 31.11 -5.33
C LYS A 136 7.39 31.44 -4.93
N GLU A 137 6.61 32.08 -5.79
CA GLU A 137 5.21 32.44 -5.58
C GLU A 137 4.26 31.43 -6.23
N MET A 138 4.81 30.46 -6.96
CA MET A 138 4.04 29.46 -7.67
C MET A 138 3.33 28.51 -6.68
N VAL A 139 2.04 28.30 -6.88
CA VAL A 139 1.30 27.25 -6.20
C VAL A 139 1.65 25.91 -6.85
N PRO A 140 2.18 24.95 -6.10
CA PRO A 140 2.51 23.62 -6.63
C PRO A 140 1.23 22.79 -6.84
N ASP A 141 0.74 22.78 -8.07
CA ASP A 141 -0.43 22.02 -8.51
C ASP A 141 -0.19 21.32 -9.86
N PHE A 142 -1.16 20.57 -10.35
CA PHE A 142 -1.08 19.85 -11.62
C PHE A 142 -1.30 20.72 -12.86
N GLU A 143 -1.67 21.99 -12.70
CA GLU A 143 -1.76 22.99 -13.79
C GLU A 143 -0.40 23.67 -14.01
N ASN A 144 0.29 24.00 -12.91
CA ASN A 144 1.57 24.68 -12.91
C ASN A 144 2.77 23.75 -13.04
N CYS A 145 2.56 22.43 -12.96
CA CYS A 145 3.59 21.40 -13.07
C CYS A 145 3.22 20.35 -14.11
N SER A 146 4.22 19.75 -14.71
CA SER A 146 4.07 18.69 -15.72
C SER A 146 5.26 17.75 -15.73
N LEU A 147 5.15 16.62 -16.42
CA LEU A 147 6.25 15.70 -16.65
C LEU A 147 7.14 16.21 -17.78
N ARG A 148 8.42 16.36 -17.49
CA ARG A 148 9.48 16.51 -18.50
C ARG A 148 9.98 15.11 -18.83
N VAL A 149 9.77 14.67 -20.07
CA VAL A 149 10.09 13.31 -20.51
C VAL A 149 11.54 13.25 -21.04
N ASP A 150 12.30 12.25 -20.60
CA ASP A 150 13.67 12.01 -21.03
C ASP A 150 13.66 11.16 -22.32
N LEU A 151 13.21 11.77 -23.42
CA LEU A 151 13.12 11.14 -24.75
C LEU A 151 13.72 12.07 -25.81
N THR A 152 14.70 11.55 -26.55
CA THR A 152 15.26 12.27 -27.74
C THR A 152 14.41 11.95 -28.96
N LEU A 153 13.71 12.97 -29.46
CA LEU A 153 12.90 12.88 -30.66
C LEU A 153 13.77 13.09 -31.91
N LYS A 154 13.54 12.32 -32.98
CA LYS A 154 14.12 12.51 -34.29
C LYS A 154 13.37 13.60 -35.04
N LYS A 155 13.99 14.10 -36.12
CA LYS A 155 13.37 15.12 -36.97
C LYS A 155 11.99 14.63 -37.49
N GLY A 156 10.95 15.36 -37.14
CA GLY A 156 9.56 15.09 -37.53
C GLY A 156 8.80 14.17 -36.60
N GLU A 157 9.43 13.59 -35.58
CA GLU A 157 8.72 12.86 -34.50
C GLU A 157 8.18 13.85 -33.49
N LYS A 158 7.06 13.48 -32.87
CA LYS A 158 6.39 14.21 -31.80
C LYS A 158 6.27 13.34 -30.56
N LEU A 159 6.16 13.94 -29.39
CA LEU A 159 5.98 13.22 -28.13
C LEU A 159 4.70 12.38 -28.14
N SER A 160 3.64 12.90 -28.77
CA SER A 160 2.36 12.21 -28.97
C SER A 160 2.42 10.96 -29.85
N ASP A 161 3.49 10.73 -30.60
CA ASP A 161 3.71 9.47 -31.34
C ASP A 161 4.04 8.30 -30.38
N PHE A 162 4.53 8.61 -29.18
CA PHE A 162 5.06 7.66 -28.20
C PHE A 162 4.17 7.52 -26.96
N ILE A 163 3.58 8.62 -26.50
CA ILE A 163 2.79 8.71 -25.26
C ILE A 163 1.38 9.18 -25.61
N SER A 164 0.38 8.63 -24.94
CA SER A 164 -1.02 8.91 -25.22
C SER A 164 -1.80 9.22 -23.93
N VAL A 165 -2.87 9.99 -24.07
CA VAL A 165 -3.86 10.17 -22.99
C VAL A 165 -4.33 8.80 -22.50
N GLY A 166 -4.36 8.63 -21.19
CA GLY A 166 -4.75 7.37 -20.55
C GLY A 166 -3.58 6.41 -20.28
N ASP A 167 -2.33 6.77 -20.64
CA ASP A 167 -1.15 6.02 -20.19
C ASP A 167 -0.93 6.26 -18.69
N PHE A 168 -0.51 5.21 -17.97
CA PHE A 168 -0.31 5.28 -16.53
C PHE A 168 1.06 5.85 -16.16
N VAL A 169 1.12 6.49 -15.01
CA VAL A 169 2.37 7.04 -14.47
C VAL A 169 2.59 6.52 -13.06
N SER A 170 3.72 5.87 -12.84
CA SER A 170 4.17 5.47 -11.50
C SER A 170 5.22 6.44 -10.96
N LEU A 171 5.19 6.65 -9.65
CA LEU A 171 6.20 7.41 -8.92
C LEU A 171 7.34 6.46 -8.51
N ASP A 172 8.59 6.92 -8.56
CA ASP A 172 9.72 6.15 -8.02
C ASP A 172 9.54 5.98 -6.51
N CYS A 173 9.83 4.77 -6.02
CA CYS A 173 9.65 4.47 -4.60
C CYS A 173 10.72 5.11 -3.70
N GLY A 174 11.89 5.41 -4.21
CA GLY A 174 12.98 6.02 -3.44
C GLY A 174 13.41 5.20 -2.23
N PHE A 175 13.36 3.86 -2.28
CA PHE A 175 13.55 2.99 -1.13
C PHE A 175 14.91 3.18 -0.45
N ARG A 176 14.89 3.30 0.89
CA ARG A 176 16.07 3.39 1.73
C ARG A 176 15.83 2.72 3.09
N TYR A 177 16.79 1.92 3.55
CA TYR A 177 16.78 1.28 4.88
C TYR A 177 18.05 1.64 5.64
N VAL A 178 17.90 2.37 6.75
CA VAL A 178 19.03 2.86 7.56
C VAL A 178 18.62 2.88 9.03
N ASP A 179 19.40 2.27 9.89
CA ASP A 179 19.25 2.28 11.35
C ASP A 179 17.83 1.87 11.82
N GLY A 180 17.28 0.84 11.18
CA GLY A 180 15.93 0.34 11.44
C GLY A 180 14.80 1.14 10.79
N TYR A 181 15.05 2.32 10.25
CA TYR A 181 14.07 3.12 9.52
C TYR A 181 13.99 2.71 8.06
N VAL A 182 12.79 2.46 7.60
CA VAL A 182 12.45 2.23 6.20
C VAL A 182 11.79 3.49 5.66
N ASN A 183 12.42 4.09 4.66
CA ASN A 183 11.87 5.24 3.95
C ASN A 183 11.57 4.82 2.52
N SER A 184 10.38 5.09 2.05
CA SER A 184 9.95 4.80 0.68
C SER A 184 8.61 5.46 0.40
N ARG A 185 8.28 5.72 -0.85
CA ARG A 185 6.87 5.85 -1.23
C ARG A 185 6.22 4.48 -1.21
N HIS A 186 4.89 4.45 -1.06
CA HIS A 186 4.07 3.24 -1.16
C HIS A 186 4.29 2.22 -0.01
N LEU A 187 4.79 2.67 1.16
CA LEU A 187 4.70 1.88 2.39
C LEU A 187 3.24 1.69 2.79
N ASP A 188 2.42 2.67 2.47
CA ASP A 188 0.98 2.60 2.35
C ASP A 188 0.62 1.90 1.03
N ASP A 189 0.12 0.65 0.98
CA ASP A 189 0.11 -0.31 2.11
C ASP A 189 0.98 -1.54 1.79
N LYS A 190 2.00 -1.35 0.93
CA LYS A 190 2.94 -2.42 0.58
C LYS A 190 3.78 -2.88 1.76
N ALA A 191 3.81 -2.11 2.86
CA ALA A 191 4.44 -2.55 4.10
C ALA A 191 3.65 -3.70 4.73
N SER A 192 2.33 -3.57 4.86
CA SER A 192 1.46 -4.64 5.38
C SER A 192 1.40 -5.83 4.43
N ALA A 193 1.30 -5.57 3.12
CA ALA A 193 1.40 -6.64 2.12
C ALA A 193 2.73 -7.40 2.21
N GLY A 194 3.83 -6.71 2.48
CA GLY A 194 5.15 -7.30 2.72
C GLY A 194 5.16 -8.19 3.97
N ILE A 195 4.50 -7.75 5.04
CA ILE A 195 4.28 -8.56 6.23
C ILE A 195 3.52 -9.85 5.87
N PHE A 196 2.43 -9.77 5.09
CA PHE A 196 1.66 -10.95 4.67
C PHE A 196 2.49 -11.93 3.87
N VAL A 197 3.25 -11.46 2.88
CA VAL A 197 4.13 -12.30 2.07
C VAL A 197 5.20 -12.99 2.92
N TYR A 198 5.76 -12.29 3.91
CA TYR A 198 6.71 -12.85 4.87
C TYR A 198 6.06 -13.87 5.79
N LEU A 199 4.94 -13.53 6.43
CA LEU A 199 4.21 -14.41 7.35
C LEU A 199 3.67 -15.67 6.66
N SER A 200 3.41 -15.61 5.37
CA SER A 200 2.96 -16.76 4.58
C SER A 200 3.93 -17.96 4.69
N ASP A 201 5.24 -17.71 4.82
CA ASP A 201 6.23 -18.78 5.02
C ASP A 201 6.12 -19.43 6.41
N ILE A 202 5.89 -18.61 7.44
CA ILE A 202 5.74 -19.09 8.82
C ILE A 202 4.43 -19.87 8.95
N ILE A 203 3.33 -19.33 8.41
CA ILE A 203 2.02 -19.97 8.45
C ILE A 203 2.04 -21.28 7.68
N LYS A 204 2.62 -21.31 6.47
CA LYS A 204 2.73 -22.52 5.66
C LYS A 204 3.49 -23.65 6.37
N LYS A 205 4.60 -23.34 7.03
CA LYS A 205 5.37 -24.30 7.84
C LYS A 205 4.58 -24.83 9.05
N ASN A 206 3.62 -24.09 9.55
CA ASN A 206 2.81 -24.43 10.71
C ASN A 206 1.34 -24.72 10.36
N GLU A 207 1.03 -24.94 9.08
CA GLU A 207 -0.33 -25.06 8.56
C GLU A 207 -1.14 -26.18 9.26
N SER A 208 -0.49 -27.30 9.63
CA SER A 208 -1.12 -28.39 10.37
C SER A 208 -1.60 -28.03 11.79
N LYS A 209 -1.17 -26.89 12.32
CA LYS A 209 -1.60 -26.35 13.63
C LYS A 209 -2.79 -25.43 13.54
N LEU A 210 -3.18 -25.04 12.34
CA LEU A 210 -4.32 -24.12 12.13
C LEU A 210 -5.64 -24.83 12.45
N LYS A 211 -6.45 -24.19 13.28
CA LYS A 211 -7.79 -24.66 13.65
C LYS A 211 -8.87 -24.03 12.76
N SER A 212 -8.55 -22.91 12.13
CA SER A 212 -9.44 -22.12 11.28
C SER A 212 -8.80 -21.86 9.94
N ARG A 213 -9.59 -21.53 8.92
CA ARG A 213 -9.08 -21.04 7.64
C ARG A 213 -8.45 -19.66 7.84
N ILE A 214 -7.29 -19.44 7.24
CA ILE A 214 -6.64 -18.13 7.20
C ILE A 214 -6.59 -17.67 5.75
N SER A 215 -7.04 -16.46 5.48
CA SER A 215 -6.98 -15.84 4.16
C SER A 215 -6.24 -14.50 4.22
N PHE A 216 -5.25 -14.32 3.38
CA PHE A 216 -4.57 -13.05 3.13
C PHE A 216 -5.02 -12.49 1.78
N PHE A 217 -5.74 -11.41 1.81
CA PHE A 217 -6.26 -10.70 0.64
C PHE A 217 -5.34 -9.53 0.30
N PHE A 218 -4.78 -9.56 -0.90
CA PHE A 218 -3.98 -8.47 -1.46
C PHE A 218 -4.87 -7.67 -2.42
N ASN A 219 -5.44 -6.57 -1.92
CA ASN A 219 -6.31 -5.71 -2.72
C ASN A 219 -5.51 -4.91 -3.75
N VAL A 220 -6.18 -4.50 -4.82
CA VAL A 220 -5.59 -3.76 -5.96
C VAL A 220 -6.39 -2.51 -6.33
N THR A 221 -7.31 -2.07 -5.45
CA THR A 221 -8.23 -0.96 -5.72
C THR A 221 -8.56 -0.12 -4.47
N GLU A 222 -7.72 -0.16 -3.43
CA GLU A 222 -7.97 0.57 -2.18
C GLU A 222 -7.85 2.07 -2.38
N GLU A 223 -6.76 2.55 -2.96
CA GLU A 223 -6.38 3.97 -3.12
C GLU A 223 -7.42 4.84 -3.88
N THR A 224 -8.34 4.19 -4.54
CA THR A 224 -9.47 4.84 -5.23
C THR A 224 -10.81 4.58 -4.53
N GLY A 225 -10.80 4.06 -3.32
CA GLY A 225 -11.97 3.84 -2.47
C GLY A 225 -12.90 2.71 -2.91
N GLN A 226 -12.49 1.87 -3.86
CA GLN A 226 -13.32 0.72 -4.28
C GLN A 226 -13.28 -0.43 -3.28
N GLY A 227 -12.15 -0.62 -2.59
CA GLY A 227 -11.97 -1.53 -1.47
C GLY A 227 -12.44 -2.97 -1.70
N ILE A 228 -12.65 -3.67 -0.58
CA ILE A 228 -13.20 -5.01 -0.54
C ILE A 228 -14.73 -4.94 -0.52
N ALA A 229 -15.38 -5.58 -1.47
CA ALA A 229 -16.84 -5.62 -1.55
C ALA A 229 -17.46 -6.81 -0.80
N ALA A 230 -16.70 -7.89 -0.58
CA ALA A 230 -17.18 -9.10 0.09
C ALA A 230 -16.03 -9.91 0.69
N THR A 231 -16.27 -10.48 1.87
CA THR A 231 -15.45 -11.52 2.49
C THR A 231 -16.17 -12.87 2.39
N PRO A 232 -15.47 -14.00 2.60
CA PRO A 232 -16.16 -15.27 2.82
C PRO A 232 -17.13 -15.15 3.99
N GLN A 233 -18.31 -15.73 3.84
CA GLN A 233 -19.36 -15.67 4.86
C GLN A 233 -18.87 -16.29 6.18
N GLY A 234 -19.11 -15.60 7.30
CA GLY A 234 -18.74 -16.02 8.64
C GLY A 234 -17.30 -15.73 9.06
N ASP A 235 -16.51 -15.09 8.21
CA ASP A 235 -15.15 -14.68 8.58
C ASP A 235 -15.17 -13.27 9.19
N ASP A 236 -14.34 -13.05 10.22
CA ASP A 236 -13.97 -11.69 10.66
C ASP A 236 -12.96 -11.09 9.70
N LEU A 237 -13.03 -9.78 9.47
CA LEU A 237 -12.05 -9.05 8.70
C LEU A 237 -11.13 -8.25 9.62
N ILE A 238 -9.84 -8.49 9.53
CA ILE A 238 -8.81 -7.61 10.06
C ILE A 238 -8.11 -6.94 8.88
N VAL A 239 -8.36 -5.66 8.69
CA VAL A 239 -7.59 -4.85 7.75
C VAL A 239 -6.24 -4.56 8.39
N VAL A 240 -5.18 -4.82 7.65
CA VAL A 240 -3.82 -4.47 8.03
C VAL A 240 -3.36 -3.39 7.08
N ASP A 241 -3.50 -2.15 7.52
CA ASP A 241 -3.22 -0.96 6.77
C ASP A 241 -2.49 0.03 7.69
N MET A 242 -1.75 0.99 7.17
CA MET A 242 -0.84 1.79 7.98
C MET A 242 -1.56 2.56 9.10
N GLY A 243 -0.92 2.67 10.27
CA GLY A 243 -1.33 3.59 11.32
C GLY A 243 -0.75 4.98 11.06
N VAL A 244 -1.58 6.01 11.12
CA VAL A 244 -1.14 7.39 10.90
C VAL A 244 -0.23 7.84 12.03
N VAL A 245 0.97 8.32 11.70
CA VAL A 245 1.86 9.02 12.63
C VAL A 245 1.82 10.51 12.33
N GLY A 246 1.42 11.31 13.32
CA GLY A 246 1.30 12.76 13.12
C GLY A 246 0.71 13.48 14.33
N GLY A 247 0.45 14.75 14.19
CA GLY A 247 -0.11 15.56 15.26
C GLY A 247 -1.49 15.05 15.72
N GLY A 248 -1.62 14.68 17.00
CA GLY A 248 -2.86 14.22 17.61
C GLY A 248 -3.07 12.71 17.61
N THR A 249 -2.17 11.91 17.06
CA THR A 249 -2.17 10.43 17.19
C THR A 249 -1.27 10.00 18.36
N ALA A 250 -1.62 8.87 18.98
CA ALA A 250 -0.82 8.28 20.06
C ALA A 250 0.24 7.31 19.52
N GLY A 251 0.08 6.84 18.30
CA GLY A 251 0.95 5.89 17.62
C GLY A 251 2.32 6.44 17.26
N SER A 252 3.20 5.56 16.92
CA SER A 252 4.55 5.87 16.42
C SER A 252 4.99 4.81 15.43
N GLU A 253 6.03 5.09 14.67
CA GLU A 253 6.64 4.16 13.70
C GLU A 253 7.14 2.86 14.36
N LYS A 254 7.28 2.82 15.71
CA LYS A 254 7.85 1.70 16.46
C LYS A 254 6.82 0.80 17.14
N CYS A 255 5.54 0.98 16.88
CA CYS A 255 4.46 0.17 17.44
C CYS A 255 3.41 -0.18 16.38
N VAL A 256 2.58 -1.17 16.68
CA VAL A 256 1.35 -1.39 15.91
C VAL A 256 0.27 -0.43 16.42
N SER A 257 -0.40 0.25 15.51
CA SER A 257 -1.62 1.00 15.79
C SER A 257 -2.79 0.04 15.73
N ILE A 258 -3.71 0.14 16.69
CA ILE A 258 -5.01 -0.52 16.70
C ILE A 258 -6.06 0.59 16.60
N CYS A 259 -6.67 0.73 15.45
CA CYS A 259 -7.60 1.80 15.18
C CYS A 259 -8.97 1.51 15.81
N ALA A 260 -9.40 2.35 16.74
CA ALA A 260 -10.74 2.23 17.33
C ALA A 260 -11.83 2.82 16.41
N LYS A 261 -11.49 3.86 15.62
CA LYS A 261 -12.42 4.57 14.74
C LYS A 261 -11.68 5.28 13.63
N ASP A 262 -12.19 5.22 12.42
CA ASP A 262 -11.81 6.07 11.28
C ASP A 262 -12.92 7.09 10.92
N SER A 263 -12.84 7.70 9.73
CA SER A 263 -13.84 8.68 9.26
C SER A 263 -15.21 8.04 9.01
N SER A 264 -15.29 6.72 8.76
CA SER A 264 -16.53 6.02 8.44
C SER A 264 -17.32 5.54 9.68
N GLY A 265 -16.66 5.50 10.83
CA GLY A 265 -17.27 5.08 12.09
C GLY A 265 -16.36 4.24 12.97
N PRO A 266 -16.85 3.76 14.14
CA PRO A 266 -16.09 2.85 15.00
C PRO A 266 -15.98 1.47 14.35
N TYR A 267 -14.83 0.84 14.56
CA TYR A 267 -14.63 -0.59 14.31
C TYR A 267 -15.33 -1.44 15.37
N ASN A 268 -15.42 -2.76 15.15
CA ASN A 268 -16.09 -3.65 16.08
C ASN A 268 -15.38 -3.65 17.45
N TYR A 269 -16.12 -3.33 18.50
CA TYR A 269 -15.60 -3.17 19.86
C TYR A 269 -14.96 -4.45 20.41
N ASP A 270 -15.65 -5.60 20.25
CA ASP A 270 -15.18 -6.86 20.82
C ASP A 270 -13.92 -7.35 20.11
N LEU A 271 -13.90 -7.29 18.77
CA LEU A 271 -12.73 -7.67 17.97
C LEU A 271 -11.53 -6.75 18.24
N THR A 272 -11.75 -5.45 18.36
CA THR A 272 -10.71 -4.48 18.72
C THR A 272 -10.17 -4.75 20.13
N THR A 273 -11.06 -5.05 21.10
CA THR A 273 -10.68 -5.39 22.48
C THR A 273 -9.89 -6.69 22.52
N GLU A 274 -10.26 -7.70 21.71
CA GLU A 274 -9.49 -8.94 21.59
C GLU A 274 -8.06 -8.69 21.11
N LEU A 275 -7.88 -7.86 20.10
CA LEU A 275 -6.56 -7.48 19.57
C LEU A 275 -5.71 -6.74 20.62
N ILE A 276 -6.33 -5.83 21.40
CA ILE A 276 -5.65 -5.13 22.51
C ILE A 276 -5.19 -6.14 23.56
N ASN A 277 -6.07 -7.02 24.00
CA ASN A 277 -5.74 -8.04 25.01
C ASN A 277 -4.64 -9.00 24.54
N LEU A 278 -4.62 -9.34 23.26
CA LEU A 278 -3.54 -10.14 22.66
C LEU A 278 -2.22 -9.41 22.63
N ALA A 279 -2.23 -8.11 22.32
CA ALA A 279 -1.03 -7.28 22.35
C ALA A 279 -0.44 -7.19 23.77
N GLU A 280 -1.29 -6.95 24.78
CA GLU A 280 -0.89 -6.91 26.20
C GLU A 280 -0.33 -8.25 26.68
N LYS A 281 -1.08 -9.34 26.45
CA LYS A 281 -0.69 -10.70 26.84
C LYS A 281 0.67 -11.11 26.29
N ASN A 282 0.98 -10.70 25.05
CA ASN A 282 2.21 -11.06 24.36
C ASN A 282 3.29 -9.95 24.46
N LYS A 283 3.04 -8.87 25.19
CA LYS A 283 3.97 -7.72 25.35
C LYS A 283 4.37 -7.11 24.00
N ILE A 284 3.43 -7.01 23.07
CA ILE A 284 3.62 -6.37 21.78
C ILE A 284 3.43 -4.86 21.98
N ALA A 285 4.36 -4.06 21.45
CA ALA A 285 4.23 -2.61 21.50
C ALA A 285 3.05 -2.15 20.64
N TYR A 286 2.05 -1.53 21.25
CA TYR A 286 0.85 -1.05 20.55
C TYR A 286 0.39 0.31 21.06
N LYS A 287 -0.41 1.00 20.25
CA LYS A 287 -1.23 2.15 20.65
C LYS A 287 -2.62 2.02 20.04
N THR A 288 -3.60 2.55 20.76
CA THR A 288 -4.97 2.67 20.24
C THR A 288 -5.17 4.10 19.73
N ASP A 289 -5.66 4.22 18.49
CA ASP A 289 -5.80 5.49 17.80
C ASP A 289 -7.20 5.71 17.23
N VAL A 290 -7.48 6.97 16.91
CA VAL A 290 -8.67 7.42 16.17
C VAL A 290 -8.19 8.30 15.02
N PHE A 291 -8.57 7.97 13.78
CA PHE A 291 -8.15 8.67 12.57
C PHE A 291 -9.33 9.42 11.94
N PRO A 292 -9.46 10.74 12.10
CA PRO A 292 -10.64 11.50 11.65
C PRO A 292 -10.77 11.61 10.12
N PHE A 293 -9.66 11.51 9.37
CA PHE A 293 -9.60 11.68 7.90
C PHE A 293 -8.97 10.46 7.22
N TYR A 294 -9.45 9.27 7.58
CA TYR A 294 -8.89 8.01 7.13
C TYR A 294 -10.01 7.08 6.67
N GLY A 295 -9.76 6.32 5.64
CA GLY A 295 -10.59 5.21 5.20
C GLY A 295 -9.71 4.01 4.85
N SER A 296 -10.29 2.83 4.78
CA SER A 296 -9.60 1.59 4.47
C SER A 296 -10.50 0.61 3.73
N ASP A 297 -9.97 -0.52 3.33
CA ASP A 297 -10.75 -1.66 2.83
C ASP A 297 -11.89 -2.05 3.78
N GLY A 298 -11.68 -1.92 5.08
CA GLY A 298 -12.71 -2.16 6.10
C GLY A 298 -13.87 -1.19 6.01
N SER A 299 -13.58 0.09 5.80
CA SER A 299 -14.61 1.12 5.60
C SER A 299 -15.46 0.84 4.36
N ALA A 300 -14.84 0.37 3.29
CA ALA A 300 -15.55 0.00 2.06
C ALA A 300 -16.47 -1.21 2.28
N LEU A 301 -15.98 -2.24 2.99
CA LEU A 301 -16.79 -3.42 3.33
C LEU A 301 -17.99 -3.08 4.21
N LEU A 302 -17.80 -2.25 5.26
CA LEU A 302 -18.89 -1.81 6.13
C LEU A 302 -19.98 -1.08 5.34
N ARG A 303 -19.60 -0.25 4.36
CA ARG A 303 -20.56 0.43 3.48
C ARG A 303 -21.27 -0.50 2.49
N SER A 304 -20.70 -1.67 2.19
CA SER A 304 -21.32 -2.66 1.30
C SER A 304 -22.41 -3.51 1.98
N CYS A 305 -22.78 -3.20 3.22
CA CYS A 305 -23.78 -3.92 4.02
C CYS A 305 -23.41 -5.40 4.30
N SER A 306 -22.12 -5.71 4.37
CA SER A 306 -21.65 -7.04 4.75
C SER A 306 -21.86 -7.28 6.24
N ASP A 307 -22.36 -8.46 6.60
CA ASP A 307 -22.51 -8.90 8.00
C ASP A 307 -21.18 -9.51 8.48
N THR A 308 -20.18 -8.64 8.68
CA THR A 308 -18.81 -9.01 9.06
C THR A 308 -18.32 -8.08 10.16
N ARG A 309 -17.70 -8.64 11.22
CA ARG A 309 -16.98 -7.82 12.20
C ARG A 309 -15.66 -7.35 11.58
N VAL A 310 -15.36 -6.08 11.72
CA VAL A 310 -14.17 -5.46 11.12
C VAL A 310 -13.32 -4.81 12.20
N ALA A 311 -11.99 -5.00 12.11
CA ALA A 311 -10.98 -4.27 12.85
C ALA A 311 -9.89 -3.76 11.90
N LEU A 312 -9.16 -2.74 12.33
CA LEU A 312 -8.04 -2.15 11.59
C LEU A 312 -6.81 -2.08 12.50
N ILE A 313 -5.70 -2.63 12.02
CA ILE A 313 -4.38 -2.55 12.67
C ILE A 313 -3.32 -2.23 11.63
N GLY A 314 -2.17 -1.73 12.07
CA GLY A 314 -0.99 -1.60 11.18
C GLY A 314 0.19 -0.93 11.83
N GLN A 315 1.35 -1.03 11.22
CA GLN A 315 2.55 -0.32 11.62
C GLN A 315 2.35 1.20 11.47
N GLY A 316 2.95 1.98 12.38
CA GLY A 316 2.93 3.42 12.23
C GLY A 316 3.72 3.86 10.99
N VAL A 317 3.14 4.73 10.18
CA VAL A 317 3.77 5.35 9.01
C VAL A 317 3.65 6.86 9.11
N ASP A 318 4.80 7.54 9.05
CA ASP A 318 4.89 9.00 8.97
C ASP A 318 4.82 9.47 7.52
N ALA A 319 4.26 10.66 7.28
CA ALA A 319 4.13 11.31 5.99
C ALA A 319 3.39 10.46 4.92
N SER A 320 2.31 9.76 5.31
CA SER A 320 1.49 8.97 4.38
C SER A 320 1.05 9.78 3.16
N HIS A 321 0.97 9.13 1.99
CA HIS A 321 0.76 9.71 0.67
C HIS A 321 1.90 10.62 0.17
N GLY A 322 3.00 10.73 0.95
CA GLY A 322 4.20 11.47 0.59
C GLY A 322 5.43 10.58 0.40
N TYR A 323 6.57 11.02 0.89
CA TYR A 323 7.77 10.18 1.05
C TYR A 323 7.78 9.63 2.47
N GLU A 324 7.27 8.44 2.61
CA GLU A 324 6.84 7.81 3.84
C GLU A 324 8.00 7.23 4.64
N ARG A 325 7.78 7.05 5.95
CA ARG A 325 8.72 6.40 6.83
C ARG A 325 8.02 5.50 7.86
N THR A 326 8.62 4.34 8.11
CA THR A 326 8.26 3.43 9.20
C THR A 326 9.52 2.85 9.86
N HIS A 327 9.36 2.06 10.90
CA HIS A 327 10.48 1.42 11.59
C HIS A 327 10.29 -0.09 11.68
N VAL A 328 11.39 -0.85 11.64
CA VAL A 328 11.38 -2.32 11.72
C VAL A 328 10.71 -2.86 12.99
N GLU A 329 10.74 -2.10 14.10
CA GLU A 329 10.03 -2.46 15.33
C GLU A 329 8.51 -2.45 15.14
N GLY A 330 7.94 -1.44 14.46
CA GLY A 330 6.51 -1.37 14.15
C GLY A 330 6.08 -2.49 13.20
N LEU A 331 6.88 -2.77 12.17
CA LEU A 331 6.64 -3.89 11.25
C LEU A 331 6.63 -5.22 12.00
N THR A 332 7.57 -5.42 12.92
CA THR A 332 7.68 -6.63 13.74
C THR A 332 6.51 -6.73 14.75
N ALA A 333 6.08 -5.61 15.34
CA ALA A 333 4.95 -5.56 16.23
C ALA A 333 3.64 -5.95 15.50
N THR A 334 3.40 -5.41 14.30
CA THR A 334 2.25 -5.75 13.46
C THR A 334 2.26 -7.23 13.09
N ALA A 335 3.38 -7.75 12.60
CA ALA A 335 3.56 -9.17 12.29
C ALA A 335 3.30 -10.06 13.52
N SER A 336 3.76 -9.63 14.70
CA SER A 336 3.57 -10.35 15.96
C SER A 336 2.10 -10.41 16.37
N LEU A 337 1.36 -9.31 16.21
CA LEU A 337 -0.06 -9.25 16.54
C LEU A 337 -0.88 -10.17 15.62
N ILE A 338 -0.58 -10.18 14.31
CA ILE A 338 -1.20 -11.08 13.35
C ILE A 338 -0.97 -12.54 13.75
N LEU A 339 0.29 -12.94 14.03
CA LEU A 339 0.57 -14.32 14.46
C LEU A 339 -0.05 -14.68 15.81
N ALA A 340 -0.12 -13.72 16.75
CA ALA A 340 -0.77 -13.93 18.03
C ALA A 340 -2.28 -14.17 17.87
N TYR A 341 -2.92 -13.49 16.91
CA TYR A 341 -4.34 -13.69 16.60
C TYR A 341 -4.59 -15.03 15.89
N ILE A 342 -3.73 -15.43 14.97
CA ILE A 342 -3.86 -16.68 14.21
C ILE A 342 -3.65 -17.93 15.09
N PHE A 343 -2.70 -17.90 16.03
CA PHE A 343 -2.25 -19.08 16.77
C PHE A 343 -2.48 -18.98 18.29
N GLY A 344 -3.06 -17.90 18.77
CA GLY A 344 -3.33 -17.62 20.20
C GLY A 344 -4.67 -18.11 20.68
#